data_18eae80faa19b9a4b6a01add786d1322
#
_entry.id   18eae80faa19b9a4b6a01add786d1322
#
_cell.length_a   1.000
_cell.length_b   1.000
_cell.length_c   1.000
_cell.angle_alpha   90.00
_cell.angle_beta   90.00
_cell.angle_gamma   90.00
#
_symmetry.space_group_name_H-M   'P 1'
#
loop_
_entity.id
_entity.type
_entity.pdbx_description
1 polymer ?
#
loop_
_entity_poly.entity_id
_entity_poly.type
_entity_poly.pdbx_seq_one_letter_code
_entity_poly.pdbx_strand_id
1 'polypeptide(L)'
;MNAWLKFIIASLSLSILPASALAQGEKLDPTKLPPKVADAVKLRFPGATITQVTKETENGEIVYDIEMTRAGKKHEMDCKEDGTLIDLQNEVPASELPAGAADAIKKKYPGSSIKEVGEILVAKDGKETKDHFEVIIQTADKKETELTVNLDGTIEEAK
;
A
#
# COMPACT_ATOMS: atom_id res chain seq x y z
N MET A 1 8.11 -0.78 4.43
CA MET A 1 6.93 -1.04 5.31
C MET A 1 5.80 -0.25 4.68
N ASN A 2 4.88 -0.93 4.03
CA ASN A 2 3.96 -0.31 3.08
C ASN A 2 2.84 0.44 3.80
N ALA A 3 2.43 1.57 3.24
CA ALA A 3 1.46 2.50 3.84
C ALA A 3 0.07 1.90 4.11
N TRP A 4 -0.28 0.82 3.44
CA TRP A 4 -1.53 0.08 3.68
C TRP A 4 -1.66 -0.52 5.09
N LEU A 5 -0.55 -0.71 5.77
CA LEU A 5 -0.53 -1.22 7.16
C LEU A 5 -1.16 -0.24 8.17
N LYS A 6 -1.49 0.98 7.77
CA LYS A 6 -2.00 2.03 8.69
C LYS A 6 -3.51 2.00 8.92
N PHE A 7 -4.28 1.18 8.19
CA PHE A 7 -5.74 1.13 8.33
C PHE A 7 -6.28 0.06 9.27
N ILE A 8 -5.43 -0.69 9.99
CA ILE A 8 -5.93 -1.67 10.96
C ILE A 8 -6.25 -0.99 12.28
N ILE A 9 -7.52 -0.83 12.44
CA ILE A 9 -8.36 -0.49 13.59
C ILE A 9 -7.79 -1.01 14.90
N ALA A 10 -7.61 -0.09 15.83
CA ALA A 10 -7.38 -0.37 17.23
C ALA A 10 -8.48 -1.29 17.83
N SER A 11 -8.19 -2.56 17.96
CA SER A 11 -8.85 -3.40 18.96
C SER A 11 -8.01 -3.41 20.23
N LEU A 12 -8.57 -2.80 21.25
CA LEU A 12 -8.06 -2.58 22.59
C LEU A 12 -7.68 -3.91 23.26
N SER A 13 -6.40 -4.21 23.37
CA SER A 13 -5.86 -5.10 24.37
C SER A 13 -4.64 -4.49 25.03
N LEU A 14 -4.83 -4.10 26.26
CA LEU A 14 -3.89 -3.47 27.17
C LEU A 14 -2.72 -4.41 27.48
N SER A 15 -1.60 -4.23 26.78
CA SER A 15 -0.30 -4.78 27.14
C SER A 15 0.71 -3.66 27.12
N ILE A 16 1.19 -3.27 28.29
CA ILE A 16 2.19 -2.24 28.50
C ILE A 16 3.54 -2.82 28.05
N LEU A 17 3.98 -2.48 26.83
CA LEU A 17 5.37 -2.59 26.39
C LEU A 17 5.84 -1.18 26.02
N PRO A 18 7.15 -0.86 26.20
CA PRO A 18 7.66 0.50 25.95
C PRO A 18 7.41 0.86 24.49
N ALA A 19 6.70 1.96 24.29
CA ALA A 19 6.45 2.55 23.00
C ALA A 19 7.79 2.92 22.34
N SER A 20 8.29 2.07 21.46
CA SER A 20 9.06 2.56 20.33
C SER A 20 8.08 3.41 19.54
N ALA A 21 8.26 4.73 19.59
CA ALA A 21 7.46 5.65 18.81
C ALA A 21 7.66 5.27 17.33
N LEU A 22 6.70 4.54 16.78
CA LEU A 22 6.50 4.50 15.34
C LEU A 22 6.28 5.96 14.97
N ALA A 23 7.19 6.53 14.21
CA ALA A 23 7.03 7.89 13.70
C ALA A 23 5.76 7.88 12.85
N GLN A 24 4.64 8.32 13.45
CA GLN A 24 3.42 8.57 12.70
C GLN A 24 3.75 9.69 11.72
N GLY A 25 3.63 9.37 10.42
CA GLY A 25 3.86 10.35 9.38
C GLY A 25 2.96 11.58 9.57
N GLU A 26 3.47 12.73 9.19
CA GLU A 26 2.73 13.99 9.21
C GLU A 26 1.74 14.03 8.05
N LYS A 27 0.43 14.14 8.34
CA LYS A 27 -0.56 14.36 7.28
C LYS A 27 -0.42 15.77 6.73
N LEU A 28 -0.30 15.87 5.40
CA LEU A 28 -0.19 17.14 4.71
C LEU A 28 -1.45 17.46 3.90
N ASP A 29 -1.71 18.75 3.74
CA ASP A 29 -2.64 19.24 2.73
C ASP A 29 -2.05 18.93 1.34
N PRO A 30 -2.78 18.28 0.41
CA PRO A 30 -2.30 17.99 -0.93
C PRO A 30 -1.76 19.20 -1.70
N THR A 31 -2.25 20.41 -1.39
CA THR A 31 -1.78 21.65 -2.01
C THR A 31 -0.38 22.07 -1.56
N LYS A 32 0.15 21.45 -0.51
CA LYS A 32 1.48 21.72 0.06
C LYS A 32 2.55 20.72 -0.39
N LEU A 33 2.22 19.83 -1.33
CA LEU A 33 3.22 18.94 -1.92
C LEU A 33 4.38 19.73 -2.54
N PRO A 34 5.63 19.27 -2.37
CA PRO A 34 6.76 19.83 -3.09
C PRO A 34 6.49 19.80 -4.62
N PRO A 35 6.91 20.83 -5.37
CA PRO A 35 6.62 20.90 -6.81
C PRO A 35 7.04 19.65 -7.58
N LYS A 36 8.22 19.09 -7.29
CA LYS A 36 8.73 17.90 -7.97
C LYS A 36 7.89 16.65 -7.66
N VAL A 37 7.39 16.52 -6.44
CA VAL A 37 6.48 15.45 -6.05
C VAL A 37 5.14 15.60 -6.78
N ALA A 38 4.58 16.80 -6.79
CA ALA A 38 3.34 17.09 -7.51
C ALA A 38 3.45 16.82 -9.02
N ASP A 39 4.61 17.15 -9.63
CA ASP A 39 4.89 16.89 -11.02
C ASP A 39 5.04 15.39 -11.31
N ALA A 40 5.67 14.63 -10.40
CA ALA A 40 5.79 13.17 -10.51
C ALA A 40 4.41 12.49 -10.48
N VAL A 41 3.52 12.93 -9.58
CA VAL A 41 2.12 12.45 -9.53
C VAL A 41 1.39 12.75 -10.84
N LYS A 42 1.43 14.00 -11.32
CA LYS A 42 0.75 14.40 -12.57
C LYS A 42 1.25 13.63 -13.80
N LEU A 43 2.55 13.35 -13.84
CA LEU A 43 3.17 12.60 -14.94
C LEU A 43 2.67 11.15 -14.98
N ARG A 44 2.57 10.49 -13.82
CA ARG A 44 2.20 9.07 -13.74
C ARG A 44 0.67 8.87 -13.71
N PHE A 45 -0.02 9.74 -13.02
CA PHE A 45 -1.47 9.64 -12.81
C PHE A 45 -2.19 10.91 -13.29
N PRO A 46 -2.15 11.23 -14.60
CA PRO A 46 -2.83 12.41 -15.11
C PRO A 46 -4.34 12.32 -14.83
N GLY A 47 -4.87 13.37 -14.19
CA GLY A 47 -6.28 13.45 -13.82
C GLY A 47 -6.66 12.68 -12.56
N ALA A 48 -5.70 12.15 -11.79
CA ALA A 48 -5.98 11.58 -10.47
C ALA A 48 -6.39 12.67 -9.47
N THR A 49 -7.24 12.28 -8.53
CA THR A 49 -7.60 13.08 -7.36
C THR A 49 -6.82 12.55 -6.17
N ILE A 50 -5.93 13.36 -5.61
CA ILE A 50 -5.20 13.03 -4.39
C ILE A 50 -6.19 13.06 -3.21
N THR A 51 -6.25 11.98 -2.46
CA THR A 51 -7.15 11.81 -1.32
C THR A 51 -6.44 11.99 0.02
N GLN A 52 -5.18 11.59 0.10
CA GLN A 52 -4.35 11.78 1.28
C GLN A 52 -2.88 11.97 0.89
N VAL A 53 -2.15 12.69 1.72
CA VAL A 53 -0.70 12.81 1.67
C VAL A 53 -0.16 12.63 3.06
N THR A 54 0.83 11.76 3.21
CA THR A 54 1.58 11.57 4.45
C THR A 54 3.06 11.81 4.18
N LYS A 55 3.70 12.63 5.01
CA LYS A 55 5.14 12.85 4.99
C LYS A 55 5.77 12.04 6.09
N GLU A 56 6.72 11.21 5.75
CA GLU A 56 7.42 10.33 6.68
C GLU A 56 8.92 10.50 6.60
N THR A 57 9.62 9.97 7.58
CA THR A 57 11.09 9.84 7.54
C THR A 57 11.43 8.37 7.59
N GLU A 58 11.92 7.84 6.49
CA GLU A 58 12.35 6.44 6.37
C GLU A 58 13.86 6.38 6.15
N ASN A 59 14.56 5.65 7.02
CA ASN A 59 16.03 5.51 6.95
C ASN A 59 16.79 6.85 6.88
N GLY A 60 16.21 7.92 7.45
CA GLY A 60 16.80 9.28 7.43
C GLY A 60 16.49 10.09 6.16
N GLU A 61 15.72 9.56 5.22
CA GLU A 61 15.22 10.27 4.05
C GLU A 61 13.75 10.65 4.22
N ILE A 62 13.34 11.77 3.63
CA ILE A 62 11.93 12.18 3.60
C ILE A 62 11.24 11.44 2.46
N VAL A 63 10.14 10.76 2.80
CA VAL A 63 9.27 10.05 1.87
C VAL A 63 7.88 10.68 1.91
N TYR A 64 7.27 10.81 0.75
CA TYR A 64 5.88 11.22 0.58
C TYR A 64 5.08 10.02 0.10
N ASP A 65 4.15 9.60 0.93
CA ASP A 65 3.12 8.62 0.65
C ASP A 65 1.88 9.39 0.14
N ILE A 66 1.47 9.13 -1.09
CA ILE A 66 0.40 9.82 -1.77
C ILE A 66 -0.68 8.84 -2.19
N GLU A 67 -1.81 8.87 -1.49
CA GLU A 67 -2.99 8.13 -1.87
C GLU A 67 -3.83 8.93 -2.87
N MET A 68 -4.36 8.28 -3.88
CA MET A 68 -5.16 8.93 -4.91
C MET A 68 -6.20 8.00 -5.54
N THR A 69 -7.18 8.60 -6.18
CA THR A 69 -8.16 7.89 -6.99
C THR A 69 -8.10 8.36 -8.43
N ARG A 70 -8.21 7.41 -9.37
CA ARG A 70 -8.31 7.68 -10.80
C ARG A 70 -9.22 6.66 -11.47
N ALA A 71 -10.20 7.14 -12.21
CA ALA A 71 -11.20 6.29 -12.89
C ALA A 71 -11.90 5.27 -11.96
N GLY A 72 -12.13 5.66 -10.70
CA GLY A 72 -12.79 4.83 -9.69
C GLY A 72 -11.90 3.77 -9.04
N LYS A 73 -10.60 3.76 -9.34
CA LYS A 73 -9.60 2.87 -8.73
C LYS A 73 -8.72 3.65 -7.77
N LYS A 74 -8.22 2.95 -6.76
CA LYS A 74 -7.23 3.47 -5.82
C LYS A 74 -5.82 3.28 -6.38
N HIS A 75 -4.97 4.23 -6.09
CA HIS A 75 -3.53 4.18 -6.38
C HIS A 75 -2.79 4.82 -5.21
N GLU A 76 -1.58 4.35 -4.98
CA GLU A 76 -0.67 4.92 -4.01
C GLU A 76 0.71 5.07 -4.64
N MET A 77 1.42 6.11 -4.27
CA MET A 77 2.76 6.38 -4.77
C MET A 77 3.65 6.86 -3.63
N ASP A 78 4.72 6.12 -3.38
CA ASP A 78 5.79 6.56 -2.50
C ASP A 78 6.92 7.18 -3.30
N CYS A 79 7.31 8.38 -2.91
CA CYS A 79 8.41 9.07 -3.57
C CYS A 79 9.20 9.95 -2.61
N LYS A 80 10.46 10.22 -3.00
CA LYS A 80 11.33 11.17 -2.32
C LYS A 80 10.91 12.62 -2.60
N GLU A 81 11.43 13.56 -1.82
CA GLU A 81 11.14 15.00 -1.97
C GLU A 81 11.53 15.56 -3.35
N ASP A 82 12.48 14.94 -4.02
CA ASP A 82 12.90 15.32 -5.38
C ASP A 82 12.02 14.71 -6.48
N GLY A 83 10.97 13.96 -6.12
CA GLY A 83 10.06 13.28 -7.03
C GLY A 83 10.56 11.92 -7.53
N THR A 84 11.69 11.43 -7.02
CA THR A 84 12.18 10.08 -7.34
C THR A 84 11.22 9.05 -6.78
N LEU A 85 10.69 8.18 -7.65
CA LEU A 85 9.78 7.10 -7.27
C LEU A 85 10.50 6.07 -6.42
N ILE A 86 9.84 5.61 -5.38
CA ILE A 86 10.23 4.47 -4.55
C ILE A 86 9.40 3.26 -4.96
N ASP A 87 8.08 3.35 -4.82
CA ASP A 87 7.15 2.32 -5.26
C ASP A 87 5.79 2.89 -5.68
N LEU A 88 4.98 2.03 -6.27
CA LEU A 88 3.62 2.29 -6.68
C LEU A 88 2.74 1.12 -6.26
N GLN A 89 1.54 1.44 -5.82
CA GLN A 89 0.48 0.48 -5.65
C GLN A 89 -0.70 0.83 -6.55
N ASN A 90 -1.17 -0.17 -7.28
CA ASN A 90 -2.33 -0.03 -8.16
C ASN A 90 -3.41 -1.03 -7.79
N GLU A 91 -4.62 -0.56 -7.55
CA GLU A 91 -5.77 -1.45 -7.39
C GLU A 91 -6.03 -2.21 -8.68
N VAL A 92 -6.01 -3.53 -8.58
CA VAL A 92 -6.25 -4.46 -9.70
C VAL A 92 -7.33 -5.48 -9.36
N PRO A 93 -8.01 -6.08 -10.35
CA PRO A 93 -8.96 -7.14 -10.08
C PRO A 93 -8.26 -8.40 -9.56
N ALA A 94 -8.94 -9.20 -8.74
CA ALA A 94 -8.39 -10.46 -8.20
C ALA A 94 -7.95 -11.48 -9.27
N SER A 95 -8.39 -11.31 -10.51
CA SER A 95 -7.95 -12.12 -11.65
C SER A 95 -6.49 -11.88 -12.05
N GLU A 96 -5.87 -10.79 -11.59
CA GLU A 96 -4.45 -10.48 -11.82
C GLU A 96 -3.52 -11.24 -10.86
N LEU A 97 -4.06 -11.83 -9.79
CA LEU A 97 -3.27 -12.67 -8.90
C LEU A 97 -2.65 -13.86 -9.63
N PRO A 98 -1.47 -14.32 -9.20
CA PRO A 98 -0.86 -15.53 -9.73
C PRO A 98 -1.81 -16.72 -9.68
N ALA A 99 -1.68 -17.61 -10.66
CA ALA A 99 -2.53 -18.80 -10.76
C ALA A 99 -2.51 -19.61 -9.45
N GLY A 100 -3.69 -19.96 -8.94
CA GLY A 100 -3.85 -20.71 -7.69
C GLY A 100 -3.77 -19.89 -6.40
N ALA A 101 -3.33 -18.62 -6.43
CA ALA A 101 -3.21 -17.79 -5.23
C ALA A 101 -4.57 -17.58 -4.54
N ALA A 102 -5.62 -17.29 -5.29
CA ALA A 102 -6.96 -17.12 -4.73
C ALA A 102 -7.48 -18.41 -4.06
N ASP A 103 -7.19 -19.57 -4.61
CA ASP A 103 -7.56 -20.87 -4.00
C ASP A 103 -6.70 -21.18 -2.77
N ALA A 104 -5.42 -20.84 -2.80
CA ALA A 104 -4.53 -20.95 -1.65
C ALA A 104 -5.00 -20.04 -0.49
N ILE A 105 -5.45 -18.81 -0.78
CA ILE A 105 -6.05 -17.91 0.22
C ILE A 105 -7.29 -18.56 0.84
N LYS A 106 -8.23 -19.05 0.03
CA LYS A 106 -9.45 -19.70 0.53
C LYS A 106 -9.13 -20.94 1.36
N LYS A 107 -8.11 -21.72 1.00
CA LYS A 107 -7.66 -22.89 1.76
C LYS A 107 -7.06 -22.52 3.10
N LYS A 108 -6.23 -21.45 3.14
CA LYS A 108 -5.58 -20.96 4.37
C LYS A 108 -6.57 -20.24 5.29
N TYR A 109 -7.55 -19.53 4.72
CA TYR A 109 -8.57 -18.75 5.41
C TYR A 109 -9.98 -19.18 4.97
N PRO A 110 -10.50 -20.32 5.45
CA PRO A 110 -11.82 -20.82 5.06
C PRO A 110 -12.93 -19.82 5.38
N GLY A 111 -13.83 -19.60 4.41
CA GLY A 111 -14.92 -18.64 4.53
C GLY A 111 -14.52 -17.17 4.35
N SER A 112 -13.28 -16.89 4.00
CA SER A 112 -12.86 -15.52 3.66
C SER A 112 -13.32 -15.08 2.28
N SER A 113 -13.34 -13.76 2.07
CA SER A 113 -13.54 -13.13 0.77
C SER A 113 -12.43 -12.11 0.51
N ILE A 114 -11.89 -12.10 -0.71
CA ILE A 114 -10.97 -11.06 -1.16
C ILE A 114 -11.76 -9.77 -1.31
N LYS A 115 -11.29 -8.69 -0.70
CA LYS A 115 -11.88 -7.36 -0.73
C LYS A 115 -11.16 -6.45 -1.70
N GLU A 116 -9.84 -6.46 -1.65
CA GLU A 116 -9.00 -5.58 -2.42
C GLU A 116 -7.71 -6.30 -2.81
N VAL A 117 -7.18 -5.98 -3.96
CA VAL A 117 -5.89 -6.45 -4.45
C VAL A 117 -5.12 -5.26 -4.97
N GLY A 118 -3.95 -5.01 -4.40
CA GLY A 118 -2.97 -4.04 -4.83
C GLY A 118 -1.80 -4.74 -5.54
N GLU A 119 -1.46 -4.28 -6.73
CA GLU A 119 -0.23 -4.68 -7.41
C GLU A 119 0.88 -3.72 -6.99
N ILE A 120 1.98 -4.23 -6.45
CA ILE A 120 3.12 -3.43 -6.00
C ILE A 120 4.23 -3.45 -7.06
N LEU A 121 4.63 -2.27 -7.49
CA LEU A 121 5.77 -2.05 -8.37
C LEU A 121 6.84 -1.28 -7.61
N VAL A 122 8.06 -1.80 -7.58
CA VAL A 122 9.21 -1.11 -6.97
C VAL A 122 10.08 -0.47 -8.05
N ALA A 123 10.59 0.72 -7.77
CA ALA A 123 11.51 1.42 -8.65
C ALA A 123 12.96 1.07 -8.29
N LYS A 124 13.68 0.43 -9.23
CA LYS A 124 15.12 0.17 -9.13
C LYS A 124 15.81 0.65 -10.41
N ASP A 125 16.86 1.43 -10.26
CA ASP A 125 17.67 1.93 -11.38
C ASP A 125 16.84 2.62 -12.49
N GLY A 126 15.78 3.35 -12.07
CA GLY A 126 14.87 4.06 -12.97
C GLY A 126 13.88 3.16 -13.72
N LYS A 127 13.79 1.87 -13.35
CA LYS A 127 12.81 0.91 -13.89
C LYS A 127 11.83 0.48 -12.81
N GLU A 128 10.56 0.47 -13.19
CA GLU A 128 9.49 -0.07 -12.36
C GLU A 128 9.36 -1.57 -12.66
N THR A 129 9.40 -2.40 -11.62
CA THR A 129 9.24 -3.85 -11.73
C THR A 129 8.20 -4.31 -10.74
N LYS A 130 7.31 -5.20 -11.19
CA LYS A 130 6.34 -5.85 -10.30
C LYS A 130 7.10 -6.66 -9.26
N ASP A 131 6.76 -6.46 -7.98
CA ASP A 131 7.43 -7.10 -6.84
C ASP A 131 6.51 -8.16 -6.20
N HIS A 132 5.31 -7.77 -5.81
CA HIS A 132 4.32 -8.66 -5.18
C HIS A 132 2.91 -8.06 -5.31
N PHE A 133 1.94 -8.74 -4.70
CA PHE A 133 0.60 -8.20 -4.50
C PHE A 133 0.29 -8.10 -3.02
N GLU A 134 -0.41 -7.05 -2.63
CA GLU A 134 -1.05 -6.92 -1.33
C GLU A 134 -2.54 -7.24 -1.46
N VAL A 135 -3.03 -8.11 -0.60
CA VAL A 135 -4.40 -8.60 -0.70
C VAL A 135 -5.10 -8.41 0.64
N ILE A 136 -6.14 -7.59 0.65
CA ILE A 136 -7.02 -7.47 1.82
C ILE A 136 -8.12 -8.52 1.70
N ILE A 137 -8.20 -9.38 2.69
CA ILE A 137 -9.29 -10.35 2.84
C ILE A 137 -10.17 -9.98 4.03
N GLN A 138 -11.46 -10.29 3.92
CA GLN A 138 -12.34 -10.34 5.06
C GLN A 138 -12.51 -11.79 5.49
N THR A 139 -12.09 -12.12 6.69
CA THR A 139 -12.20 -13.46 7.29
C THR A 139 -13.65 -13.79 7.69
N ALA A 140 -13.93 -15.04 8.01
CA ALA A 140 -15.28 -15.51 8.38
C ALA A 140 -15.85 -14.76 9.61
N ASP A 141 -15.01 -14.33 10.54
CA ASP A 141 -15.37 -13.52 11.72
C ASP A 141 -15.46 -12.02 11.44
N LYS A 142 -15.46 -11.61 10.14
CA LYS A 142 -15.60 -10.23 9.65
C LYS A 142 -14.40 -9.31 9.94
N LYS A 143 -13.28 -9.85 10.33
CA LYS A 143 -12.04 -9.08 10.44
C LYS A 143 -11.37 -8.95 9.08
N GLU A 144 -10.71 -7.82 8.86
CA GLU A 144 -9.83 -7.64 7.73
C GLU A 144 -8.42 -8.09 8.08
N THR A 145 -7.79 -8.76 7.13
CA THR A 145 -6.42 -9.25 7.25
C THR A 145 -5.72 -8.95 5.94
N GLU A 146 -4.52 -8.41 6.04
CA GLU A 146 -3.66 -8.14 4.90
C GLU A 146 -2.70 -9.30 4.68
N LEU A 147 -2.52 -9.66 3.42
CA LEU A 147 -1.64 -10.73 2.98
C LEU A 147 -0.73 -10.22 1.88
N THR A 148 0.53 -10.62 1.93
CA THR A 148 1.43 -10.50 0.78
C THR A 148 1.33 -11.75 -0.07
N VAL A 149 1.11 -11.58 -1.37
CA VAL A 149 1.13 -12.65 -2.37
C VAL A 149 2.29 -12.41 -3.32
N ASN A 150 3.30 -13.26 -3.23
CA ASN A 150 4.47 -13.18 -4.09
C ASN A 150 4.13 -13.56 -5.54
N LEU A 151 4.99 -13.19 -6.49
CA LEU A 151 4.77 -13.47 -7.92
C LEU A 151 4.71 -14.96 -8.24
N ASP A 152 5.26 -15.81 -7.40
CA ASP A 152 5.17 -17.28 -7.51
C ASP A 152 3.89 -17.86 -6.88
N GLY A 153 3.01 -17.01 -6.32
CA GLY A 153 1.76 -17.40 -5.67
C GLY A 153 1.88 -17.81 -4.20
N THR A 154 3.08 -17.73 -3.60
CA THR A 154 3.25 -17.97 -2.16
C THR A 154 2.61 -16.84 -1.35
N ILE A 155 2.06 -17.17 -0.17
CA ILE A 155 1.29 -16.25 0.66
C ILE A 155 1.96 -16.09 2.02
N GLU A 156 2.22 -14.85 2.39
CA GLU A 156 2.71 -14.44 3.70
C GLU A 156 1.67 -13.56 4.40
N GLU A 157 1.63 -13.56 5.73
CA GLU A 157 0.85 -12.57 6.49
C GLU A 157 1.68 -11.30 6.59
N ALA A 158 1.05 -10.16 6.40
CA ALA A 158 1.68 -8.88 6.67
C ALA A 158 2.06 -8.81 8.16
N LYS A 159 3.29 -8.44 8.45
CA LYS A 159 3.84 -8.39 9.83
C LYS A 159 3.50 -7.07 10.50
#